data_c8015a30c9ee66cfe4ff5387b32ac0de
#
_entry.id   c8015a30c9ee66cfe4ff5387b32ac0de
#
_cell.length_a   1.000
_cell.length_b   1.000
_cell.length_c   1.000
_cell.angle_alpha   90.00
_cell.angle_beta   90.00
_cell.angle_gamma   90.00
#
_symmetry.space_group_name_H-M   'P 1'
#
loop_
_entity.id
_entity.type
_entity.pdbx_description
1 polymer ?
#
loop_
_entity_poly.entity_id
_entity_poly.type
_entity_poly.pdbx_seq_one_letter_code
_entity_poly.pdbx_strand_id
1 'polypeptide(L)'
;FDNRFHKFLKNVIMSEAQPIGKIIDYFYRVEFQQRGSPHTHCLFWVENAPKFGEVENDEIITFIDKYISCEIPDEKEDKELHDIVMAVHQHSKKHSKSCKKKGTVCRFNFPRPPSNRTFISEPSDPDKDSEDDEELAKEILSDLWEVIKKHEDENLDVSEIFKKIGLAQENFRTYYRFITNRNTVVLKRQPNEIYTNQYNPHLLRAWDANMDIQYILDAFSCVVYIISYISKAERELGLLLQQTKNEAEEGNLNAQQTMKKVGTSYLHHREISAQEAVFRVTGLRLRECSRKVEFIPVGENPCRMSVPLKDLEKQQSYKSSNRKRSN
;
A
#
# COMPACT_ATOMS: atom_id res chain seq x y z
N PHE A 1 2.61 -14.96 -17.87
CA PHE A 1 2.22 -14.33 -16.62
C PHE A 1 0.83 -14.79 -16.17
N ASP A 2 -0.21 -14.57 -16.96
CA ASP A 2 -1.60 -14.86 -16.64
C ASP A 2 -1.83 -16.29 -16.10
N ASN A 3 -1.42 -17.30 -16.86
CA ASN A 3 -1.56 -18.70 -16.44
C ASN A 3 -0.78 -19.01 -15.15
N ARG A 4 0.44 -18.45 -14.97
CA ARG A 4 1.22 -18.60 -13.73
C ARG A 4 0.49 -17.97 -12.55
N PHE A 5 -0.05 -16.76 -12.73
CA PHE A 5 -0.78 -16.07 -11.68
C PHE A 5 -2.07 -16.82 -11.26
N HIS A 6 -2.87 -17.28 -12.25
CA HIS A 6 -4.10 -18.03 -11.93
C HIS A 6 -3.80 -19.37 -11.23
N LYS A 7 -2.74 -20.07 -11.63
CA LYS A 7 -2.31 -21.29 -10.94
C LYS A 7 -1.82 -20.98 -9.51
N PHE A 8 -1.07 -19.90 -9.35
CA PHE A 8 -0.61 -19.45 -8.04
C PHE A 8 -1.79 -19.06 -7.13
N LEU A 9 -2.73 -18.28 -7.64
CA LEU A 9 -3.95 -17.91 -6.91
C LEU A 9 -4.72 -19.15 -6.46
N LYS A 10 -5.03 -20.06 -7.41
CA LYS A 10 -5.88 -21.23 -7.15
C LYS A 10 -5.18 -22.31 -6.33
N ASN A 11 -3.93 -22.65 -6.68
CA ASN A 11 -3.27 -23.85 -6.16
C ASN A 11 -2.34 -23.54 -4.97
N VAL A 12 -2.06 -22.27 -4.69
CA VAL A 12 -1.23 -21.86 -3.57
C VAL A 12 -2.04 -20.99 -2.60
N ILE A 13 -2.46 -19.79 -3.01
CA ILE A 13 -3.13 -18.83 -2.11
C ILE A 13 -4.45 -19.40 -1.58
N MET A 14 -5.28 -19.95 -2.45
CA MET A 14 -6.61 -20.51 -2.12
C MET A 14 -6.59 -22.02 -1.87
N SER A 15 -5.41 -22.61 -1.68
CA SER A 15 -5.25 -24.03 -1.39
C SER A 15 -5.68 -24.39 0.03
N GLU A 16 -5.83 -25.70 0.29
CA GLU A 16 -6.08 -26.22 1.64
C GLU A 16 -4.93 -25.96 2.61
N ALA A 17 -3.72 -25.68 2.10
CA ALA A 17 -2.57 -25.29 2.93
C ALA A 17 -2.72 -23.92 3.60
N GLN A 18 -3.60 -23.05 3.05
CA GLN A 18 -3.98 -21.76 3.64
C GLN A 18 -2.77 -20.91 4.07
N PRO A 19 -1.81 -20.60 3.18
CA PRO A 19 -0.53 -19.96 3.52
C PRO A 19 -0.68 -18.58 4.17
N ILE A 20 -1.82 -17.94 3.99
CA ILE A 20 -2.19 -16.66 4.63
C ILE A 20 -3.54 -16.74 5.35
N GLY A 21 -3.98 -17.96 5.71
CA GLY A 21 -5.29 -18.26 6.26
C GLY A 21 -6.32 -18.59 5.18
N LYS A 22 -7.55 -18.96 5.60
CA LYS A 22 -8.63 -19.31 4.69
C LYS A 22 -9.20 -18.06 4.02
N ILE A 23 -9.07 -17.99 2.71
CA ILE A 23 -9.60 -16.87 1.92
C ILE A 23 -11.11 -17.07 1.71
N ILE A 24 -11.90 -16.09 2.12
CA ILE A 24 -13.37 -16.08 1.91
C ILE A 24 -13.77 -15.22 0.71
N ASP A 25 -12.99 -14.17 0.43
CA ASP A 25 -13.19 -13.29 -0.71
C ASP A 25 -11.87 -12.79 -1.25
N TYR A 26 -11.83 -12.48 -2.53
CA TYR A 26 -10.67 -11.88 -3.16
C TYR A 26 -11.06 -10.86 -4.23
N PHE A 27 -10.15 -9.95 -4.48
CA PHE A 27 -10.12 -9.05 -5.64
C PHE A 27 -8.70 -9.00 -6.16
N TYR A 28 -8.52 -9.02 -7.47
CA TYR A 28 -7.24 -8.67 -8.06
C TYR A 28 -7.38 -7.80 -9.30
N ARG A 29 -6.30 -7.05 -9.58
CA ARG A 29 -6.13 -6.28 -10.81
C ARG A 29 -4.71 -6.40 -11.32
N VAL A 30 -4.58 -6.73 -12.60
CA VAL A 30 -3.31 -6.71 -13.33
C VAL A 30 -3.03 -5.30 -13.81
N GLU A 31 -1.84 -4.81 -13.53
CA GLU A 31 -1.30 -3.54 -14.03
C GLU A 31 -0.07 -3.81 -14.89
N PHE A 32 0.02 -3.17 -16.03
CA PHE A 32 1.21 -3.19 -16.87
C PHE A 32 2.02 -1.92 -16.65
N GLN A 33 3.26 -2.07 -16.23
CA GLN A 33 4.19 -0.94 -16.11
C GLN A 33 4.54 -0.41 -17.50
N GLN A 34 5.07 0.81 -17.60
CA GLN A 34 5.45 1.43 -18.89
C GLN A 34 6.33 0.53 -19.76
N ARG A 35 7.17 -0.33 -19.14
CA ARG A 35 8.03 -1.30 -19.86
C ARG A 35 7.32 -2.61 -20.22
N GLY A 36 6.03 -2.70 -19.97
CA GLY A 36 5.21 -3.88 -20.29
C GLY A 36 5.30 -5.01 -19.27
N SER A 37 6.05 -4.87 -18.19
CA SER A 37 6.08 -5.88 -17.11
C SER A 37 4.76 -5.88 -16.35
N PRO A 38 4.02 -7.01 -16.33
CA PRO A 38 2.79 -7.13 -15.57
C PRO A 38 3.09 -7.37 -14.09
N HIS A 39 2.29 -6.78 -13.23
CA HIS A 39 2.16 -7.16 -11.83
C HIS A 39 0.70 -7.10 -11.40
N THR A 40 0.38 -7.72 -10.28
CA THR A 40 -1.00 -7.85 -9.82
C THR A 40 -1.14 -7.26 -8.43
N HIS A 41 -2.10 -6.36 -8.28
CA HIS A 41 -2.59 -5.90 -6.98
C HIS A 41 -3.71 -6.81 -6.54
N CYS A 42 -3.56 -7.41 -5.35
CA CYS A 42 -4.54 -8.34 -4.79
C CYS A 42 -5.05 -7.82 -3.45
N LEU A 43 -6.33 -8.05 -3.19
CA LEU A 43 -6.95 -7.92 -1.88
C LEU A 43 -7.53 -9.27 -1.50
N PHE A 44 -7.25 -9.71 -0.29
CA PHE A 44 -7.78 -10.96 0.26
C PHE A 44 -8.51 -10.70 1.56
N TRP A 45 -9.69 -11.26 1.69
CA TRP A 45 -10.44 -11.31 2.94
C TRP A 45 -10.24 -12.69 3.54
N VAL A 46 -9.62 -12.70 4.71
CA VAL A 46 -9.28 -13.94 5.42
C VAL A 46 -10.35 -14.20 6.48
N GLU A 47 -10.81 -15.44 6.55
CA GLU A 47 -11.79 -15.88 7.55
C GLU A 47 -11.26 -15.62 8.97
N ASN A 48 -12.08 -15.02 9.83
CA ASN A 48 -11.73 -14.70 11.22
C ASN A 48 -10.45 -13.82 11.38
N ALA A 49 -10.02 -13.11 10.35
CA ALA A 49 -8.93 -12.15 10.51
C ALA A 49 -9.37 -11.04 11.48
N PRO A 50 -8.53 -10.70 12.48
CA PRO A 50 -8.82 -9.60 13.39
C PRO A 50 -8.94 -8.29 12.62
N LYS A 51 -9.72 -7.34 13.10
CA LYS A 51 -9.91 -6.05 12.45
C LYS A 51 -9.44 -4.93 13.35
N PHE A 52 -8.66 -4.02 12.77
CA PHE A 52 -8.15 -2.86 13.48
C PHE A 52 -9.31 -1.99 14.00
N GLY A 53 -9.23 -1.65 15.30
CA GLY A 53 -10.26 -0.89 16.00
C GLY A 53 -11.44 -1.73 16.51
N GLU A 54 -11.54 -3.04 16.18
CA GLU A 54 -12.55 -3.95 16.72
C GLU A 54 -11.97 -4.90 17.78
N VAL A 55 -10.64 -5.14 17.76
CA VAL A 55 -9.92 -6.01 18.71
C VAL A 55 -8.67 -5.31 19.22
N GLU A 56 -8.02 -5.88 20.23
CA GLU A 56 -6.74 -5.39 20.75
C GLU A 56 -5.61 -5.54 19.74
N ASN A 57 -4.67 -4.58 19.75
CA ASN A 57 -3.54 -4.58 18.82
C ASN A 57 -2.68 -5.84 18.89
N ASP A 58 -2.57 -6.49 20.04
CA ASP A 58 -1.77 -7.71 20.23
C ASP A 58 -2.35 -8.91 19.45
N GLU A 59 -3.67 -8.98 19.28
CA GLU A 59 -4.30 -10.01 18.46
C GLU A 59 -3.97 -9.79 16.97
N ILE A 60 -4.00 -8.53 16.53
CA ILE A 60 -3.61 -8.16 15.16
C ILE A 60 -2.14 -8.44 14.92
N ILE A 61 -1.26 -8.11 15.85
CA ILE A 61 0.19 -8.36 15.78
C ILE A 61 0.46 -9.87 15.66
N THR A 62 -0.22 -10.67 16.48
CA THR A 62 -0.11 -12.14 16.41
C THR A 62 -0.51 -12.68 15.03
N PHE A 63 -1.59 -12.13 14.46
CA PHE A 63 -2.02 -12.48 13.11
C PHE A 63 -0.99 -12.05 12.06
N ILE A 64 -0.43 -10.85 12.17
CA ILE A 64 0.59 -10.35 11.25
C ILE A 64 1.84 -11.24 11.31
N ASP A 65 2.38 -11.48 12.50
CA ASP A 65 3.61 -12.25 12.70
C ASP A 65 3.48 -13.70 12.24
N LYS A 66 2.26 -14.24 12.23
CA LYS A 66 2.00 -15.58 11.70
C LYS A 66 2.18 -15.67 10.18
N TYR A 67 1.89 -14.60 9.45
CA TYR A 67 1.81 -14.65 7.99
C TYR A 67 2.78 -13.74 7.26
N ILE A 68 3.35 -12.74 7.93
CA ILE A 68 4.21 -11.73 7.31
C ILE A 68 5.54 -11.67 8.05
N SER A 69 6.61 -11.85 7.30
CA SER A 69 8.00 -11.75 7.79
C SER A 69 8.80 -10.75 6.94
N CYS A 70 9.89 -10.28 7.51
CA CYS A 70 10.94 -9.56 6.79
C CYS A 70 12.33 -10.09 7.21
N GLU A 71 12.37 -11.25 7.81
CA GLU A 71 13.61 -11.92 8.24
C GLU A 71 14.43 -12.37 7.03
N ILE A 72 15.73 -12.35 7.16
CA ILE A 72 16.64 -13.03 6.23
C ILE A 72 16.85 -14.45 6.79
N PRO A 73 16.34 -15.51 6.13
CA PRO A 73 16.49 -16.87 6.60
C PRO A 73 17.97 -17.26 6.75
N ASP A 74 18.29 -18.12 7.69
CA ASP A 74 19.63 -18.66 7.81
C ASP A 74 19.97 -19.52 6.59
N GLU A 75 21.11 -19.25 5.94
CA GLU A 75 21.54 -19.94 4.71
C GLU A 75 21.74 -21.45 4.92
N LYS A 76 22.09 -21.88 6.14
CA LYS A 76 22.32 -23.28 6.43
C LYS A 76 21.03 -24.04 6.71
N GLU A 77 20.04 -23.36 7.29
CA GLU A 77 18.74 -23.95 7.62
C GLU A 77 17.79 -23.95 6.41
N ASP A 78 17.80 -22.88 5.64
CA ASP A 78 16.87 -22.66 4.55
C ASP A 78 17.50 -21.89 3.38
N LYS A 79 18.40 -22.55 2.68
CA LYS A 79 19.16 -21.98 1.59
C LYS A 79 18.26 -21.46 0.45
N GLU A 80 17.21 -22.21 0.11
CA GLU A 80 16.32 -21.83 -1.00
C GLU A 80 15.63 -20.49 -0.72
N LEU A 81 15.01 -20.33 0.45
CA LEU A 81 14.34 -19.10 0.81
C LEU A 81 15.34 -17.95 1.03
N HIS A 82 16.50 -18.24 1.61
CA HIS A 82 17.58 -17.27 1.75
C HIS A 82 17.96 -16.68 0.39
N ASP A 83 18.24 -17.53 -0.60
CA ASP A 83 18.67 -17.11 -1.94
C ASP A 83 17.58 -16.27 -2.63
N ILE A 84 16.32 -16.67 -2.51
CA ILE A 84 15.19 -15.89 -3.07
C ILE A 84 15.08 -14.51 -2.37
N VAL A 85 15.13 -14.48 -1.03
CA VAL A 85 15.03 -13.21 -0.28
C VAL A 85 16.18 -12.28 -0.65
N MET A 86 17.40 -12.80 -0.73
CA MET A 86 18.58 -12.02 -1.10
C MET A 86 18.51 -11.52 -2.55
N ALA A 87 17.96 -12.31 -3.48
CA ALA A 87 17.87 -11.95 -4.89
C ALA A 87 16.78 -10.92 -5.19
N VAL A 88 15.59 -11.05 -4.59
CA VAL A 88 14.41 -10.27 -5.03
C VAL A 88 13.74 -9.42 -3.95
N HIS A 89 14.10 -9.60 -2.66
CA HIS A 89 13.48 -8.87 -1.55
C HIS A 89 14.39 -7.83 -0.88
N GLN A 90 15.63 -7.67 -1.36
CA GLN A 90 16.54 -6.65 -0.86
C GLN A 90 16.36 -5.33 -1.61
N HIS A 91 16.09 -4.26 -0.88
CA HIS A 91 16.11 -2.93 -1.44
C HIS A 91 17.55 -2.44 -1.59
N SER A 92 17.90 -1.87 -2.74
CA SER A 92 19.27 -1.39 -2.96
C SER A 92 19.65 -0.28 -1.97
N LYS A 93 20.78 -0.42 -1.31
CA LYS A 93 21.38 0.63 -0.47
C LYS A 93 21.68 1.91 -1.28
N LYS A 94 22.04 1.75 -2.56
CA LYS A 94 22.22 2.85 -3.52
C LYS A 94 20.90 3.17 -4.19
N HIS A 95 20.16 4.13 -3.62
CA HIS A 95 18.88 4.56 -4.15
C HIS A 95 18.99 5.12 -5.57
N SER A 96 18.20 4.60 -6.49
CA SER A 96 18.07 5.15 -7.85
C SER A 96 17.28 6.48 -7.85
N LYS A 97 17.41 7.27 -8.93
CA LYS A 97 16.60 8.48 -9.10
C LYS A 97 15.08 8.20 -9.03
N SER A 98 14.63 7.04 -9.54
CA SER A 98 13.22 6.63 -9.51
C SER A 98 12.73 6.23 -8.13
N CYS A 99 13.61 5.83 -7.22
CA CYS A 99 13.31 5.45 -5.85
C CYS A 99 13.19 6.66 -4.92
N LYS A 100 13.85 7.77 -5.22
CA LYS A 100 13.88 8.96 -4.36
C LYS A 100 12.69 9.88 -4.63
N LYS A 101 11.91 10.18 -3.59
CA LYS A 101 10.87 11.19 -3.63
C LYS A 101 11.48 12.58 -3.43
N LYS A 102 11.25 13.50 -4.36
CA LYS A 102 11.83 14.87 -4.33
C LYS A 102 13.36 14.88 -4.17
N GLY A 103 14.04 13.82 -4.63
CA GLY A 103 15.50 13.76 -4.66
C GLY A 103 16.20 13.33 -3.36
N THR A 104 15.50 13.22 -2.23
CA THR A 104 16.12 12.97 -0.92
C THR A 104 15.64 11.71 -0.23
N VAL A 105 14.33 11.49 -0.14
CA VAL A 105 13.72 10.41 0.65
C VAL A 105 13.30 9.24 -0.23
N CYS A 106 13.56 8.02 0.24
CA CYS A 106 13.09 6.80 -0.42
C CYS A 106 11.56 6.75 -0.42
N ARG A 107 10.92 6.61 -1.59
CA ARG A 107 9.46 6.51 -1.71
C ARG A 107 8.88 5.22 -1.11
N PHE A 108 9.73 4.23 -0.83
CA PHE A 108 9.38 2.96 -0.21
C PHE A 108 9.74 2.90 1.27
N ASN A 109 10.18 4.04 1.85
CA ASN A 109 10.56 4.18 3.25
C ASN A 109 11.71 3.24 3.68
N PHE A 110 12.69 2.98 2.79
CA PHE A 110 13.92 2.29 3.15
C PHE A 110 15.06 3.28 3.47
N PRO A 111 15.94 2.94 4.44
CA PRO A 111 15.90 1.77 5.31
C PRO A 111 14.74 1.83 6.30
N ARG A 112 14.20 0.65 6.68
CA ARG A 112 13.17 0.52 7.72
C ARG A 112 13.82 0.30 9.07
N PRO A 113 13.31 0.90 10.16
CA PRO A 113 13.96 0.78 11.47
C PRO A 113 13.92 -0.65 12.01
N PRO A 114 14.97 -1.08 12.72
CA PRO A 114 14.98 -2.35 13.42
C PRO A 114 14.05 -2.29 14.63
N SER A 115 13.52 -3.45 15.03
CA SER A 115 12.64 -3.58 16.20
C SER A 115 12.67 -5.00 16.74
N ASN A 116 12.71 -5.17 18.06
CA ASN A 116 12.67 -6.48 18.71
C ASN A 116 11.32 -7.18 18.59
N ARG A 117 10.25 -6.43 18.28
CA ARG A 117 8.90 -6.95 18.14
C ARG A 117 8.10 -6.17 17.12
N THR A 118 7.11 -6.82 16.54
CA THR A 118 6.10 -6.14 15.72
C THR A 118 5.21 -5.29 16.60
N PHE A 119 4.86 -4.09 16.12
CA PHE A 119 3.89 -3.21 16.77
C PHE A 119 3.13 -2.37 15.76
N ILE A 120 1.98 -1.84 16.19
CA ILE A 120 1.22 -0.85 15.45
C ILE A 120 1.52 0.51 16.04
N SER A 121 2.04 1.42 15.22
CA SER A 121 2.27 2.82 15.56
C SER A 121 1.10 3.66 15.07
N GLU A 122 0.51 4.43 15.99
CA GLU A 122 -0.44 5.48 15.66
C GLU A 122 0.32 6.80 15.50
N PRO A 123 -0.13 7.73 14.65
CA PRO A 123 0.52 9.02 14.49
C PRO A 123 0.46 9.84 15.79
N SER A 124 1.35 10.81 15.93
CA SER A 124 1.30 11.79 17.01
C SER A 124 -0.03 12.56 16.98
N ASP A 125 -0.49 12.92 18.16
CA ASP A 125 -1.73 13.70 18.38
C ASP A 125 -1.34 15.12 18.80
N PRO A 126 -1.55 16.15 17.97
CA PRO A 126 -1.17 17.52 18.30
C PRO A 126 -1.78 18.08 19.58
N ASP A 127 -2.90 17.50 20.02
CA ASP A 127 -3.58 17.92 21.25
C ASP A 127 -2.97 17.30 22.52
N LYS A 128 -2.14 16.27 22.39
CA LYS A 128 -1.54 15.50 23.50
C LYS A 128 -0.03 15.53 23.55
N ASP A 129 0.59 15.67 22.41
CA ASP A 129 2.05 15.58 22.27
C ASP A 129 2.65 16.98 22.15
N SER A 130 3.79 17.22 22.81
CA SER A 130 4.49 18.50 22.77
C SER A 130 5.49 18.58 21.61
N GLU A 131 5.88 19.80 21.22
CA GLU A 131 6.96 20.03 20.27
C GLU A 131 8.30 19.47 20.79
N ASP A 132 8.54 19.56 22.10
CA ASP A 132 9.76 19.03 22.75
C ASP A 132 9.84 17.50 22.61
N ASP A 133 8.72 16.78 22.70
CA ASP A 133 8.66 15.32 22.48
C ASP A 133 9.00 14.97 21.03
N GLU A 134 8.55 15.78 20.09
CA GLU A 134 8.83 15.58 18.67
C GLU A 134 10.31 15.81 18.36
N GLU A 135 10.94 16.85 18.94
CA GLU A 135 12.38 17.11 18.77
C GLU A 135 13.22 15.99 19.36
N LEU A 136 12.89 15.56 20.60
CA LEU A 136 13.56 14.43 21.25
C LEU A 136 13.43 13.14 20.44
N ALA A 137 12.24 12.85 19.88
CA ALA A 137 12.03 11.69 19.04
C ALA A 137 12.90 11.73 17.77
N LYS A 138 13.03 12.89 17.13
CA LYS A 138 13.87 13.07 15.95
C LYS A 138 15.35 12.85 16.28
N GLU A 139 15.83 13.37 17.41
CA GLU A 139 17.20 13.19 17.88
C GLU A 139 17.50 11.70 18.11
N ILE A 140 16.68 11.00 18.91
CA ILE A 140 16.86 9.57 19.21
C ILE A 140 16.83 8.70 17.95
N LEU A 141 15.95 9.02 17.00
CA LEU A 141 15.90 8.28 15.72
C LEU A 141 17.08 8.60 14.82
N SER A 142 17.65 9.80 14.90
CA SER A 142 18.89 10.14 14.22
C SER A 142 20.06 9.34 14.80
N ASP A 143 20.19 9.31 16.11
CA ASP A 143 21.22 8.54 16.83
C ASP A 143 21.12 7.03 16.50
N LEU A 144 19.91 6.50 16.43
CA LEU A 144 19.69 5.13 16.00
C LEU A 144 20.31 4.84 14.63
N TRP A 145 20.06 5.71 13.66
CA TRP A 145 20.62 5.54 12.31
C TRP A 145 22.13 5.75 12.27
N GLU A 146 22.69 6.63 13.06
CA GLU A 146 24.14 6.83 13.17
C GLU A 146 24.82 5.60 13.75
N VAL A 147 24.26 5.02 14.82
CA VAL A 147 24.79 3.79 15.45
C VAL A 147 24.71 2.60 14.50
N ILE A 148 23.57 2.41 13.81
CA ILE A 148 23.43 1.34 12.81
C ILE A 148 24.48 1.49 11.70
N LYS A 149 24.68 2.71 11.18
CA LYS A 149 25.67 2.97 10.13
C LYS A 149 27.11 2.76 10.60
N LYS A 150 27.42 3.17 11.83
CA LYS A 150 28.77 3.03 12.41
C LYS A 150 29.13 1.57 12.65
N HIS A 151 28.16 0.73 12.96
CA HIS A 151 28.37 -0.67 13.31
C HIS A 151 27.80 -1.62 12.23
N GLU A 152 27.73 -1.18 10.97
CA GLU A 152 27.15 -1.97 9.85
C GLU A 152 27.88 -3.31 9.64
N ASP A 153 29.20 -3.32 9.89
CA ASP A 153 30.06 -4.53 9.75
C ASP A 153 30.04 -5.42 11.02
N GLU A 154 29.44 -4.95 12.10
CA GLU A 154 29.29 -5.71 13.34
C GLU A 154 27.93 -6.40 13.32
N ASN A 155 27.91 -7.67 13.72
CA ASN A 155 26.66 -8.44 13.76
C ASN A 155 25.90 -8.18 15.08
N LEU A 156 25.58 -6.91 15.34
CA LEU A 156 24.83 -6.48 16.51
C LEU A 156 23.34 -6.78 16.35
N ASP A 157 22.71 -7.22 17.43
CA ASP A 157 21.26 -7.32 17.49
C ASP A 157 20.58 -5.98 17.84
N VAL A 158 19.25 -5.93 17.76
CA VAL A 158 18.47 -4.72 18.08
C VAL A 158 18.67 -4.26 19.51
N SER A 159 18.76 -5.20 20.46
CA SER A 159 18.90 -4.88 21.90
C SER A 159 20.26 -4.26 22.19
N GLU A 160 21.31 -4.74 21.52
CA GLU A 160 22.66 -4.17 21.63
C GLU A 160 22.72 -2.74 21.06
N ILE A 161 22.09 -2.52 19.91
CA ILE A 161 21.99 -1.17 19.30
C ILE A 161 21.20 -0.23 20.21
N PHE A 162 20.05 -0.66 20.70
CA PHE A 162 19.23 0.16 21.59
C PHE A 162 19.95 0.50 22.88
N LYS A 163 20.71 -0.46 23.45
CA LYS A 163 21.53 -0.24 24.63
C LYS A 163 22.62 0.82 24.38
N LYS A 164 23.23 0.85 23.19
CA LYS A 164 24.27 1.84 22.83
C LYS A 164 23.75 3.29 22.84
N ILE A 165 22.47 3.49 22.52
CA ILE A 165 21.80 4.80 22.52
C ILE A 165 20.92 5.04 23.76
N GLY A 166 20.95 4.12 24.74
CA GLY A 166 20.11 4.24 25.96
C GLY A 166 18.61 4.14 25.70
N LEU A 167 18.19 3.50 24.61
CA LEU A 167 16.78 3.40 24.21
C LEU A 167 16.16 2.09 24.68
N ALA A 168 15.04 2.16 25.38
CA ALA A 168 14.20 1.00 25.66
C ALA A 168 13.21 0.74 24.51
N GLN A 169 12.84 -0.53 24.30
CA GLN A 169 11.91 -0.93 23.23
C GLN A 169 10.55 -0.23 23.34
N GLU A 170 10.06 -0.06 24.56
CA GLU A 170 8.79 0.64 24.83
C GLU A 170 8.87 2.11 24.41
N ASN A 171 9.98 2.77 24.71
CA ASN A 171 10.22 4.17 24.34
C ASN A 171 10.38 4.33 22.83
N PHE A 172 11.01 3.35 22.15
CA PHE A 172 11.11 3.35 20.70
C PHE A 172 9.74 3.40 20.03
N ARG A 173 8.76 2.64 20.52
CA ARG A 173 7.39 2.68 20.03
C ARG A 173 6.77 4.08 20.20
N THR A 174 7.03 4.72 21.34
CA THR A 174 6.53 6.07 21.63
C THR A 174 7.14 7.10 20.70
N TYR A 175 8.46 7.04 20.46
CA TYR A 175 9.11 8.00 19.56
C TYR A 175 8.78 7.76 18.08
N TYR A 176 8.56 6.50 17.67
CA TYR A 176 8.24 6.18 16.29
C TYR A 176 6.95 6.85 15.79
N ARG A 177 6.00 7.16 16.69
CA ARG A 177 4.73 7.81 16.35
C ARG A 177 4.92 9.21 15.72
N PHE A 178 5.99 9.91 16.07
CA PHE A 178 6.28 11.26 15.55
C PHE A 178 6.79 11.27 14.10
N ILE A 179 7.24 10.14 13.58
CA ILE A 179 7.69 10.03 12.18
C ILE A 179 6.63 9.42 11.26
N THR A 180 5.48 9.04 11.80
CA THR A 180 4.37 8.49 11.02
C THR A 180 3.21 9.48 10.98
N ASN A 181 2.56 9.58 9.83
CA ASN A 181 1.37 10.41 9.65
C ASN A 181 0.08 9.57 9.51
N ARG A 182 0.15 8.29 9.79
CA ARG A 182 -0.96 7.32 9.72
C ARG A 182 -0.63 6.08 10.54
N ASN A 183 -1.64 5.30 10.88
CA ASN A 183 -1.45 4.00 11.49
C ASN A 183 -0.55 3.12 10.62
N THR A 184 0.52 2.60 11.22
CA THR A 184 1.57 1.88 10.49
C THR A 184 1.99 0.62 11.26
N VAL A 185 2.09 -0.50 10.56
CA VAL A 185 2.69 -1.72 11.12
C VAL A 185 4.21 -1.61 11.01
N VAL A 186 4.88 -1.77 12.14
CA VAL A 186 6.35 -1.91 12.22
C VAL A 186 6.64 -3.35 12.55
N LEU A 187 7.23 -4.09 11.62
CA LEU A 187 7.55 -5.50 11.80
C LEU A 187 8.80 -5.67 12.68
N LYS A 188 8.84 -6.74 13.45
CA LYS A 188 10.07 -7.26 14.06
C LYS A 188 11.14 -7.37 12.97
N ARG A 189 12.34 -6.83 13.24
CA ARG A 189 13.39 -6.68 12.23
C ARG A 189 14.74 -6.53 12.87
N GLN A 190 15.72 -7.30 12.43
CA GLN A 190 17.10 -7.16 12.84
C GLN A 190 17.84 -6.06 12.07
N PRO A 191 18.98 -5.56 12.55
CA PRO A 191 19.73 -4.49 11.88
C PRO A 191 20.22 -4.86 10.47
N ASN A 192 20.50 -6.11 10.18
CA ASN A 192 20.86 -6.59 8.85
C ASN A 192 19.67 -6.70 7.88
N GLU A 193 18.43 -6.59 8.38
CA GLU A 193 17.19 -6.73 7.64
C GLU A 193 16.52 -5.39 7.28
N ILE A 194 17.15 -4.25 7.62
CA ILE A 194 16.59 -2.91 7.41
C ILE A 194 16.28 -2.58 5.95
N TYR A 195 16.87 -3.31 5.01
CA TYR A 195 16.60 -3.20 3.57
C TYR A 195 15.74 -4.34 3.01
N THR A 196 15.35 -5.31 3.85
CA THR A 196 14.52 -6.44 3.40
C THR A 196 13.04 -6.03 3.32
N ASN A 197 12.41 -6.29 2.17
CA ASN A 197 10.96 -6.11 2.04
C ASN A 197 10.20 -7.23 2.74
N GLN A 198 8.98 -6.97 3.14
CA GLN A 198 8.13 -7.93 3.81
C GLN A 198 7.55 -8.95 2.82
N TYR A 199 7.39 -10.19 3.27
CA TYR A 199 6.94 -11.31 2.46
C TYR A 199 6.23 -12.38 3.33
N ASN A 200 5.58 -13.32 2.65
CA ASN A 200 5.14 -14.59 3.26
C ASN A 200 6.04 -15.70 2.73
N PRO A 201 6.66 -16.54 3.58
CA PRO A 201 7.63 -17.55 3.15
C PRO A 201 7.08 -18.55 2.13
N HIS A 202 5.85 -19.02 2.32
CA HIS A 202 5.22 -20.00 1.41
C HIS A 202 4.87 -19.39 0.06
N LEU A 203 4.33 -18.17 0.10
CA LEU A 203 3.98 -17.45 -1.13
C LEU A 203 5.23 -17.07 -1.92
N LEU A 204 6.29 -16.65 -1.23
CA LEU A 204 7.54 -16.25 -1.88
C LEU A 204 8.20 -17.41 -2.60
N ARG A 205 8.30 -18.59 -1.96
CA ARG A 205 8.82 -19.80 -2.62
C ARG A 205 8.01 -20.18 -3.86
N ALA A 206 6.68 -20.19 -3.74
CA ALA A 206 5.82 -20.60 -4.84
C ALA A 206 5.79 -19.59 -6.00
N TRP A 207 5.96 -18.30 -5.69
CA TRP A 207 5.96 -17.24 -6.71
C TRP A 207 7.34 -16.99 -7.30
N ASP A 208 8.41 -17.16 -6.53
CA ASP A 208 9.79 -16.98 -6.94
C ASP A 208 10.03 -15.66 -7.71
N ALA A 209 9.51 -14.57 -7.16
CA ALA A 209 9.67 -13.22 -7.66
C ALA A 209 9.28 -12.20 -6.58
N ASN A 210 9.67 -10.94 -6.77
CA ASN A 210 9.33 -9.88 -5.84
C ASN A 210 7.82 -9.80 -5.55
N MET A 211 7.47 -9.68 -4.27
CA MET A 211 6.13 -9.43 -3.77
C MET A 211 6.16 -8.38 -2.66
N ASP A 212 5.02 -7.80 -2.39
CA ASP A 212 4.76 -6.99 -1.20
C ASP A 212 3.44 -7.46 -0.59
N ILE A 213 3.45 -7.83 0.68
CA ILE A 213 2.28 -8.28 1.41
C ILE A 213 2.11 -7.41 2.66
N GLN A 214 0.90 -6.90 2.87
CA GLN A 214 0.61 -5.98 3.96
C GLN A 214 -0.73 -6.32 4.59
N TYR A 215 -0.79 -6.19 5.92
CA TYR A 215 -2.05 -6.13 6.63
C TYR A 215 -2.67 -4.73 6.47
N ILE A 216 -3.95 -4.67 6.18
CA ILE A 216 -4.66 -3.41 5.92
C ILE A 216 -5.27 -2.90 7.23
N LEU A 217 -4.65 -1.85 7.79
CA LEU A 217 -5.18 -1.16 8.97
C LEU A 217 -6.32 -0.19 8.63
N ASP A 218 -6.27 0.43 7.45
CA ASP A 218 -7.27 1.39 6.99
C ASP A 218 -7.78 1.01 5.59
N ALA A 219 -9.03 0.55 5.55
CA ALA A 219 -9.69 0.15 4.32
C ALA A 219 -9.84 1.32 3.33
N PHE A 220 -10.07 2.55 3.81
CA PHE A 220 -10.22 3.73 2.94
C PHE A 220 -8.90 4.06 2.23
N SER A 221 -7.78 4.11 2.97
CA SER A 221 -6.45 4.32 2.37
C SER A 221 -6.10 3.22 1.38
N CYS A 222 -6.48 1.97 1.64
CA CYS A 222 -6.29 0.87 0.71
C CYS A 222 -7.08 1.07 -0.58
N VAL A 223 -8.35 1.46 -0.50
CA VAL A 223 -9.19 1.75 -1.67
C VAL A 223 -8.60 2.90 -2.48
N VAL A 224 -8.19 3.99 -1.84
CA VAL A 224 -7.53 5.12 -2.51
C VAL A 224 -6.25 4.68 -3.22
N TYR A 225 -5.45 3.83 -2.57
CA TYR A 225 -4.25 3.25 -3.17
C TYR A 225 -4.58 2.45 -4.44
N ILE A 226 -5.50 1.50 -4.37
CA ILE A 226 -5.91 0.67 -5.51
C ILE A 226 -6.48 1.54 -6.65
N ILE A 227 -7.37 2.50 -6.34
CA ILE A 227 -7.92 3.42 -7.34
C ILE A 227 -6.81 4.24 -7.99
N SER A 228 -5.82 4.68 -7.24
CA SER A 228 -4.69 5.45 -7.78
C SER A 228 -3.91 4.70 -8.85
N TYR A 229 -3.79 3.38 -8.72
CA TYR A 229 -3.16 2.52 -9.73
C TYR A 229 -4.09 2.19 -10.90
N ILE A 230 -5.38 2.04 -10.64
CA ILE A 230 -6.38 1.83 -11.69
C ILE A 230 -6.49 3.06 -12.60
N SER A 231 -6.50 4.25 -11.99
CA SER A 231 -6.72 5.53 -12.69
C SER A 231 -5.43 6.23 -13.13
N LYS A 232 -4.27 5.59 -12.99
CA LYS A 232 -2.98 6.23 -13.30
C LYS A 232 -2.90 6.68 -14.77
N ALA A 233 -3.29 5.82 -15.70
CA ALA A 233 -3.41 6.16 -17.11
C ALA A 233 -4.54 7.18 -17.37
N GLU A 234 -5.64 7.10 -16.62
CA GLU A 234 -6.77 8.03 -16.72
C GLU A 234 -6.43 9.40 -16.16
N ARG A 235 -5.54 9.48 -15.16
CA ARG A 235 -5.10 10.78 -14.59
C ARG A 235 -4.20 11.54 -15.56
N GLU A 236 -3.24 10.86 -16.21
CA GLU A 236 -2.43 11.45 -17.26
C GLU A 236 -3.30 11.89 -18.44
N LEU A 237 -4.27 11.06 -18.80
CA LEU A 237 -5.29 11.40 -19.80
C LEU A 237 -6.16 12.59 -19.37
N GLY A 238 -6.56 12.64 -18.10
CA GLY A 238 -7.32 13.78 -17.53
C GLY A 238 -6.55 15.09 -17.62
N LEU A 239 -5.26 15.10 -17.32
CA LEU A 239 -4.39 16.26 -17.46
C LEU A 239 -4.27 16.69 -18.94
N LEU A 240 -4.08 15.73 -19.84
CA LEU A 240 -4.02 15.99 -21.28
C LEU A 240 -5.33 16.57 -21.81
N LEU A 241 -6.48 16.01 -21.38
CA LEU A 241 -7.79 16.52 -21.76
C LEU A 241 -8.03 17.94 -21.25
N GLN A 242 -7.59 18.24 -20.03
CA GLN A 242 -7.69 19.58 -19.47
C GLN A 242 -6.79 20.56 -20.22
N GLN A 243 -5.57 20.16 -20.56
CA GLN A 243 -4.67 20.97 -21.40
C GLN A 243 -5.27 21.20 -22.79
N THR A 244 -5.80 20.15 -23.43
CA THR A 244 -6.46 20.25 -24.74
C THR A 244 -7.68 21.17 -24.70
N LYS A 245 -8.43 21.16 -23.59
CA LYS A 245 -9.58 22.07 -23.38
C LYS A 245 -9.10 23.52 -23.29
N ASN A 246 -8.07 23.80 -22.48
CA ASN A 246 -7.52 25.14 -22.34
C ASN A 246 -6.97 25.67 -23.67
N GLU A 247 -6.24 24.84 -24.43
CA GLU A 247 -5.77 25.20 -25.77
C GLU A 247 -6.94 25.48 -26.75
N ALA A 248 -8.05 24.75 -26.61
CA ALA A 248 -9.24 24.98 -27.44
C ALA A 248 -9.96 26.29 -27.08
N GLU A 249 -9.97 26.66 -25.81
CA GLU A 249 -10.53 27.92 -25.32
C GLU A 249 -9.67 29.11 -25.76
N GLU A 250 -8.34 29.01 -25.63
CA GLU A 250 -7.40 30.01 -26.13
C GLU A 250 -7.47 30.20 -27.65
N GLY A 251 -7.73 29.13 -28.39
CA GLY A 251 -7.91 29.13 -29.84
C GLY A 251 -9.30 29.58 -30.32
N ASN A 252 -10.18 30.06 -29.43
CA ASN A 252 -11.56 30.47 -29.73
C ASN A 252 -12.39 29.44 -30.50
N LEU A 253 -12.19 28.14 -30.20
CA LEU A 253 -12.95 27.05 -30.80
C LEU A 253 -14.36 26.99 -30.21
N ASN A 254 -15.36 26.75 -31.08
CA ASN A 254 -16.70 26.51 -30.59
C ASN A 254 -16.83 25.17 -29.86
N ALA A 255 -17.94 24.96 -29.13
CA ALA A 255 -18.16 23.79 -28.30
C ALA A 255 -18.01 22.45 -29.07
N GLN A 256 -18.47 22.39 -30.31
CA GLN A 256 -18.39 21.21 -31.17
C GLN A 256 -16.93 20.91 -31.58
N GLN A 257 -16.17 21.94 -31.95
CA GLN A 257 -14.76 21.82 -32.31
C GLN A 257 -13.91 21.40 -31.08
N THR A 258 -14.21 22.00 -29.92
CA THR A 258 -13.58 21.63 -28.65
C THR A 258 -13.86 20.18 -28.32
N MET A 259 -15.11 19.70 -28.38
CA MET A 259 -15.46 18.29 -28.15
C MET A 259 -14.77 17.34 -29.13
N LYS A 260 -14.67 17.74 -30.40
CA LYS A 260 -13.96 16.95 -31.43
C LYS A 260 -12.47 16.88 -31.12
N LYS A 261 -11.83 17.99 -30.76
CA LYS A 261 -10.40 18.04 -30.40
C LYS A 261 -10.12 17.20 -29.15
N VAL A 262 -10.94 17.34 -28.10
CA VAL A 262 -10.86 16.56 -26.85
C VAL A 262 -11.07 15.07 -27.15
N GLY A 263 -12.07 14.70 -27.95
CA GLY A 263 -12.33 13.30 -28.33
C GLY A 263 -11.19 12.69 -29.13
N THR A 264 -10.60 13.45 -30.06
CA THR A 264 -9.44 13.02 -30.84
C THR A 264 -8.21 12.80 -29.94
N SER A 265 -7.92 13.74 -29.03
CA SER A 265 -6.87 13.60 -28.03
C SER A 265 -7.08 12.35 -27.15
N TYR A 266 -8.32 12.14 -26.69
CA TYR A 266 -8.65 10.94 -25.89
C TYR A 266 -8.36 9.64 -26.63
N LEU A 267 -8.72 9.55 -27.88
CA LEU A 267 -8.58 8.33 -28.68
C LEU A 267 -7.12 8.04 -29.11
N HIS A 268 -6.29 9.08 -29.25
CA HIS A 268 -4.95 8.93 -29.82
C HIS A 268 -3.80 8.95 -28.79
N HIS A 269 -4.05 9.40 -27.54
CA HIS A 269 -2.97 9.59 -26.57
C HIS A 269 -2.92 8.54 -25.45
N ARG A 270 -3.79 7.53 -25.49
CA ARG A 270 -3.66 6.42 -24.55
C ARG A 270 -2.62 5.42 -25.04
N GLU A 271 -1.39 5.61 -24.62
CA GLU A 271 -0.34 4.62 -24.83
C GLU A 271 -0.57 3.42 -23.90
N ILE A 272 -0.71 2.24 -24.51
CA ILE A 272 -0.71 0.96 -23.81
C ILE A 272 0.52 0.16 -24.26
N SER A 273 1.11 -0.59 -23.33
CA SER A 273 2.21 -1.48 -23.69
C SER A 273 1.73 -2.58 -24.65
N ALA A 274 2.63 -3.12 -25.47
CA ALA A 274 2.30 -4.23 -26.37
C ALA A 274 1.72 -5.43 -25.60
N GLN A 275 2.23 -5.68 -24.39
CA GLN A 275 1.77 -6.76 -23.52
C GLN A 275 0.32 -6.50 -23.02
N GLU A 276 -0.02 -5.27 -22.63
CA GLU A 276 -1.39 -4.92 -22.27
C GLU A 276 -2.33 -5.02 -23.48
N ALA A 277 -1.87 -4.62 -24.67
CA ALA A 277 -2.64 -4.75 -25.90
C ALA A 277 -2.96 -6.21 -26.19
N VAL A 278 -1.99 -7.10 -26.07
CA VAL A 278 -2.20 -8.56 -26.24
C VAL A 278 -3.22 -9.07 -25.22
N PHE A 279 -3.12 -8.70 -23.94
CA PHE A 279 -4.08 -9.09 -22.92
C PHE A 279 -5.52 -8.71 -23.29
N ARG A 280 -5.70 -7.48 -23.78
CA ARG A 280 -7.02 -6.97 -24.19
C ARG A 280 -7.57 -7.65 -25.42
N VAL A 281 -6.74 -7.81 -26.46
CA VAL A 281 -7.14 -8.42 -27.74
C VAL A 281 -7.46 -9.91 -27.59
N THR A 282 -6.72 -10.61 -26.73
CA THR A 282 -6.96 -12.04 -26.44
C THR A 282 -8.10 -12.27 -25.43
N GLY A 283 -8.72 -11.20 -24.89
CA GLY A 283 -9.82 -11.30 -23.94
C GLY A 283 -9.42 -11.77 -22.53
N LEU A 284 -8.12 -11.70 -22.20
CA LEU A 284 -7.64 -12.01 -20.86
C LEU A 284 -8.15 -10.97 -19.84
N ARG A 285 -8.50 -11.43 -18.66
CA ARG A 285 -9.10 -10.57 -17.64
C ARG A 285 -8.04 -9.75 -16.91
N LEU A 286 -8.16 -8.44 -16.98
CA LEU A 286 -7.32 -7.53 -16.20
C LEU A 286 -7.74 -7.43 -14.73
N ARG A 287 -8.93 -7.87 -14.39
CA ARG A 287 -9.45 -7.88 -13.00
C ARG A 287 -10.41 -9.02 -12.78
N GLU A 288 -10.47 -9.48 -11.55
CA GLU A 288 -11.49 -10.41 -11.10
C GLU A 288 -11.83 -10.14 -9.63
N CYS A 289 -13.05 -10.45 -9.24
CA CYS A 289 -13.56 -10.32 -7.88
C CYS A 289 -14.45 -11.51 -7.59
N SER A 290 -14.31 -12.12 -6.41
CA SER A 290 -15.19 -13.21 -5.95
C SER A 290 -16.62 -12.72 -5.66
N ARG A 291 -16.78 -11.42 -5.32
CA ARG A 291 -18.09 -10.81 -5.04
C ARG A 291 -18.75 -10.32 -6.31
N LYS A 292 -20.08 -10.36 -6.31
CA LYS A 292 -20.86 -9.77 -7.38
C LYS A 292 -20.82 -8.23 -7.28
N VAL A 293 -20.71 -7.60 -8.44
CA VAL A 293 -20.86 -6.15 -8.55
C VAL A 293 -22.32 -5.86 -8.86
N GLU A 294 -23.01 -5.16 -7.97
CA GLU A 294 -24.35 -4.66 -8.21
C GLU A 294 -24.30 -3.20 -8.60
N PHE A 295 -25.00 -2.86 -9.70
CA PHE A 295 -25.16 -1.48 -10.12
C PHE A 295 -26.31 -0.86 -9.34
N ILE A 296 -26.01 0.14 -8.55
CA ILE A 296 -27.03 0.97 -7.88
C ILE A 296 -27.33 2.16 -8.80
N PRO A 297 -28.50 2.22 -9.46
CA PRO A 297 -28.84 3.37 -10.27
C PRO A 297 -28.99 4.60 -9.37
N VAL A 298 -28.15 5.58 -9.57
CA VAL A 298 -28.29 6.92 -9.01
C VAL A 298 -29.18 7.70 -9.96
N GLY A 299 -30.34 8.20 -9.48
CA GLY A 299 -31.29 8.94 -10.29
C GLY A 299 -30.70 10.16 -11.01
N GLU A 300 -31.53 10.88 -11.76
CA GLU A 300 -31.13 11.98 -12.67
C GLU A 300 -30.27 13.08 -12.02
N ASN A 301 -30.31 13.23 -10.71
CA ASN A 301 -29.42 14.09 -9.94
C ASN A 301 -28.50 13.24 -9.03
N PRO A 302 -27.35 12.74 -9.51
CA PRO A 302 -26.40 12.05 -8.66
C PRO A 302 -25.94 13.02 -7.56
N CYS A 303 -26.35 12.77 -6.32
CA CYS A 303 -25.75 13.42 -5.16
C CYS A 303 -24.25 13.14 -5.21
N ARG A 304 -23.45 14.12 -5.60
CA ARG A 304 -22.01 14.06 -5.35
C ARG A 304 -21.84 14.05 -3.83
N MET A 305 -21.49 12.91 -3.28
CA MET A 305 -21.13 12.79 -1.87
C MET A 305 -19.78 13.49 -1.63
N SER A 306 -19.84 14.82 -1.58
CA SER A 306 -18.72 15.66 -1.17
C SER A 306 -18.84 16.10 0.29
N VAL A 307 -19.81 15.55 1.00
CA VAL A 307 -20.12 15.95 2.39
C VAL A 307 -19.71 14.78 3.32
N PRO A 308 -18.96 15.04 4.41
CA PRO A 308 -18.62 14.01 5.40
C PRO A 308 -19.87 13.32 5.95
N LEU A 309 -19.77 12.03 6.28
CA LEU A 309 -20.90 11.22 6.73
C LEU A 309 -21.62 11.84 7.94
N LYS A 310 -20.87 12.47 8.86
CA LYS A 310 -21.40 13.19 10.03
C LYS A 310 -22.31 14.36 9.69
N ASP A 311 -22.12 14.99 8.53
CA ASP A 311 -22.96 16.10 8.08
C ASP A 311 -24.18 15.61 7.31
N LEU A 312 -24.12 14.40 6.71
CA LEU A 312 -25.27 13.73 6.12
C LEU A 312 -26.30 13.31 7.17
N GLU A 313 -25.87 12.83 8.33
CA GLU A 313 -26.77 12.49 9.44
C GLU A 313 -27.51 13.73 9.97
N LYS A 314 -26.82 14.87 10.07
CA LYS A 314 -27.46 16.16 10.44
C LYS A 314 -28.48 16.62 9.41
N GLN A 315 -28.21 16.44 8.10
CA GLN A 315 -29.16 16.80 7.04
C GLN A 315 -30.37 15.88 6.99
N GLN A 316 -30.23 14.59 7.30
CA GLN A 316 -31.36 13.67 7.39
C GLN A 316 -32.27 13.99 8.60
N SER A 317 -31.70 14.36 9.74
CA SER A 317 -32.47 14.78 10.91
C SER A 317 -33.26 16.09 10.65
N TYR A 318 -32.70 17.01 9.87
CA TYR A 318 -33.36 18.26 9.49
C TYR A 318 -34.53 18.03 8.49
N LYS A 319 -34.39 17.09 7.56
CA LYS A 319 -35.47 16.73 6.62
C LYS A 319 -36.60 15.96 7.30
N SER A 320 -36.33 15.16 8.30
CA SER A 320 -37.36 14.44 9.08
C SER A 320 -38.16 15.37 10.00
N SER A 321 -37.53 16.44 10.54
CA SER A 321 -38.21 17.42 11.39
C SER A 321 -39.12 18.37 10.59
N ASN A 322 -38.77 18.67 9.34
CA ASN A 322 -39.60 19.51 8.48
C ASN A 322 -40.80 18.79 7.84
N ARG A 323 -40.72 17.45 7.67
CA ARG A 323 -41.88 16.63 7.26
C ARG A 323 -42.98 16.49 8.33
N LYS A 324 -42.64 16.68 9.60
CA LYS A 324 -43.59 16.68 10.73
C LYS A 324 -44.29 18.04 10.98
N ARG A 325 -43.90 19.10 10.25
CA ARG A 325 -44.54 20.43 10.38
C ARG A 325 -45.48 20.81 9.23
N SER A 326 -45.69 19.90 8.28
CA SER A 326 -46.57 20.10 7.13
C SER A 326 -47.74 19.12 7.04
N ASN A 327 -48.19 18.61 8.20
CA ASN A 327 -49.50 17.93 8.33
C ASN A 327 -50.30 18.59 9.44
#